data_046b20dd94d9c29d6f29e55ec8b00498
#
_entry.id   046b20dd94d9c29d6f29e55ec8b00498
#
_cell.length_a   1.000
_cell.length_b   1.000
_cell.length_c   1.000
_cell.angle_alpha   90.00
_cell.angle_beta   90.00
_cell.angle_gamma   90.00
#
_symmetry.space_group_name_H-M   'P 1'
#
loop_
_entity.id
_entity.type
_entity.pdbx_description
1 polymer ?
#
loop_
_entity_poly.entity_id
_entity_poly.type
_entity_poly.pdbx_seq_one_letter_code
_entity_poly.pdbx_strand_id
1 'polypeptide(L)'
;MHRIAYCLLFTLPAFADMNINVPFLQQAPTIDGDLSEWKDYAHNDGVWDMRRIAATSFYTLDRGARNRLTMHGEEGHLSDDLSARYYLAWDDQNFYFGAEVRDNVNDIEDPVTKEEFDGRVLYDSRWYFKDAICWFMEGPRDAASEWFGQGDNAFCFTASPEQIAKNAWWRHGAPKQHYIEEPIPAESVDWSVTMNPWGQSAGDFILEARVAMAATFAHSDPRWQPPQVGDEYGLEIVHTDPDGGAYGGHFMIYGNGDDDNTWGRMILTGPSEPIGRKSK
;
A
#
# COMPACT_ATOMS: atom_id res chain seq x y z
N MET A 1 11.93 -45.98 29.61
CA MET A 1 10.82 -45.19 29.06
C MET A 1 11.41 -44.01 28.30
N HIS A 2 11.50 -44.10 26.99
CA HIS A 2 12.05 -43.02 26.13
C HIS A 2 10.87 -42.16 25.70
N ARG A 3 10.90 -40.88 26.10
CA ARG A 3 9.95 -39.89 25.61
C ARG A 3 10.48 -39.35 24.28
N ILE A 4 9.82 -39.68 23.18
CA ILE A 4 10.06 -39.07 21.87
C ILE A 4 9.35 -37.71 21.88
N ALA A 5 10.10 -36.64 21.88
CA ALA A 5 9.58 -35.29 21.68
C ALA A 5 9.32 -35.13 20.17
N TYR A 6 8.07 -35.04 19.78
CA TYR A 6 7.68 -34.63 18.45
C TYR A 6 7.89 -33.10 18.36
N CYS A 7 8.95 -32.69 17.66
CA CYS A 7 9.11 -31.31 17.24
C CYS A 7 8.15 -31.12 16.04
N LEU A 8 7.01 -30.49 16.26
CA LEU A 8 6.15 -29.98 15.19
C LEU A 8 6.90 -28.81 14.54
N LEU A 9 7.57 -29.09 13.45
CA LEU A 9 8.01 -28.06 12.52
C LEU A 9 6.75 -27.46 11.89
N PHE A 10 6.33 -26.31 12.40
CA PHE A 10 5.46 -25.43 11.65
C PHE A 10 6.28 -24.91 10.48
N THR A 11 6.14 -25.52 9.33
CA THR A 11 6.51 -24.86 8.08
C THR A 11 5.56 -23.67 7.97
N LEU A 12 6.08 -22.46 8.22
CA LEU A 12 5.44 -21.25 7.75
C LEU A 12 5.15 -21.47 6.27
N PRO A 13 3.94 -21.17 5.75
CA PRO A 13 3.74 -21.20 4.33
C PRO A 13 4.83 -20.31 3.73
N ALA A 14 5.65 -20.88 2.86
CA ALA A 14 6.49 -20.06 1.99
C ALA A 14 5.50 -19.11 1.33
N PHE A 15 5.73 -17.80 1.43
CA PHE A 15 5.00 -16.81 0.65
C PHE A 15 5.31 -17.17 -0.80
N ALA A 16 4.51 -18.05 -1.34
CA ALA A 16 4.65 -18.53 -2.70
C ALA A 16 4.38 -17.32 -3.59
N ASP A 17 5.22 -17.08 -4.55
CA ASP A 17 5.09 -16.13 -5.65
C ASP A 17 3.63 -15.81 -5.95
N MET A 18 3.05 -14.85 -5.19
CA MET A 18 1.70 -14.44 -5.44
C MET A 18 1.74 -13.59 -6.72
N ASN A 19 1.34 -14.19 -7.82
CA ASN A 19 1.27 -13.49 -9.09
C ASN A 19 0.05 -12.57 -9.09
N ILE A 20 0.30 -11.28 -9.16
CA ILE A 20 -0.70 -10.22 -9.17
C ILE A 20 -0.80 -9.71 -10.61
N ASN A 21 -1.84 -10.12 -11.33
CA ASN A 21 -2.04 -9.67 -12.71
C ASN A 21 -2.71 -8.30 -12.70
N VAL A 22 -2.00 -7.28 -13.17
CA VAL A 22 -2.49 -5.90 -13.21
C VAL A 22 -2.84 -5.53 -14.64
N PRO A 23 -4.12 -5.27 -14.94
CA PRO A 23 -4.60 -5.06 -16.30
C PRO A 23 -4.33 -3.66 -16.81
N PHE A 24 -4.19 -3.56 -18.13
CA PHE A 24 -4.08 -2.32 -18.88
C PHE A 24 -5.44 -1.64 -19.01
N LEU A 25 -5.53 -0.35 -18.70
CA LEU A 25 -6.70 0.48 -18.95
C LEU A 25 -6.62 1.11 -20.35
N GLN A 26 -7.63 0.85 -21.17
CA GLN A 26 -7.74 1.45 -22.50
C GLN A 26 -8.12 2.93 -22.47
N GLN A 27 -8.69 3.38 -21.37
CA GLN A 27 -9.11 4.75 -21.15
C GLN A 27 -8.68 5.16 -19.74
N ALA A 28 -7.95 6.26 -19.65
CA ALA A 28 -7.57 6.85 -18.36
C ALA A 28 -8.84 7.32 -17.63
N PRO A 29 -9.00 6.96 -16.34
CA PRO A 29 -10.10 7.45 -15.52
C PRO A 29 -9.91 8.92 -15.13
N THR A 30 -11.00 9.56 -14.75
CA THR A 30 -10.95 10.82 -14.01
C THR A 30 -10.61 10.52 -12.56
N ILE A 31 -9.65 11.23 -11.99
CA ILE A 31 -9.27 11.04 -10.59
C ILE A 31 -10.11 11.99 -9.72
N ASP A 32 -11.26 11.52 -9.28
CA ASP A 32 -12.24 12.32 -8.53
C ASP A 32 -12.71 11.67 -7.21
N GLY A 33 -12.20 10.48 -6.90
CA GLY A 33 -12.55 9.70 -5.71
C GLY A 33 -13.77 8.81 -5.92
N ASP A 34 -14.14 8.54 -7.18
CA ASP A 34 -15.13 7.54 -7.57
C ASP A 34 -14.50 6.48 -8.48
N LEU A 35 -14.27 5.31 -7.95
CA LEU A 35 -13.65 4.20 -8.68
C LEU A 35 -14.57 3.54 -9.73
N SER A 36 -15.83 3.99 -9.88
CA SER A 36 -16.83 3.33 -10.72
C SER A 36 -16.47 3.26 -12.20
N GLU A 37 -15.63 4.17 -12.68
CA GLU A 37 -15.20 4.23 -14.07
C GLU A 37 -14.26 3.07 -14.46
N TRP A 38 -13.47 2.55 -13.51
CA TRP A 38 -12.41 1.60 -13.83
C TRP A 38 -12.25 0.40 -12.90
N LYS A 39 -12.80 0.42 -11.68
CA LYS A 39 -12.59 -0.68 -10.70
C LYS A 39 -12.99 -2.06 -11.21
N ASP A 40 -13.97 -2.14 -12.10
CA ASP A 40 -14.41 -3.41 -12.69
C ASP A 40 -13.41 -3.98 -13.71
N TYR A 41 -12.45 -3.19 -14.16
CA TYR A 41 -11.37 -3.57 -15.07
C TYR A 41 -10.03 -3.73 -14.35
N ALA A 42 -9.94 -3.35 -13.08
CA ALA A 42 -8.72 -3.36 -12.29
C ALA A 42 -8.45 -4.73 -11.68
N HIS A 43 -7.19 -4.96 -11.32
CA HIS A 43 -6.86 -6.03 -10.39
C HIS A 43 -7.53 -5.78 -9.04
N ASN A 44 -8.09 -6.83 -8.47
CA ASN A 44 -8.69 -6.81 -7.15
C ASN A 44 -8.77 -8.25 -6.64
N ASP A 45 -8.13 -8.55 -5.55
CA ASP A 45 -8.08 -9.88 -4.95
C ASP A 45 -9.09 -10.08 -3.80
N GLY A 46 -10.08 -9.20 -3.71
CA GLY A 46 -11.19 -9.25 -2.76
C GLY A 46 -10.98 -8.37 -1.54
N VAL A 47 -11.79 -8.64 -0.51
CA VAL A 47 -11.73 -7.88 0.73
C VAL A 47 -10.59 -8.39 1.61
N TRP A 48 -9.80 -7.46 2.10
CA TRP A 48 -8.84 -7.64 3.17
C TRP A 48 -9.45 -7.12 4.47
N ASP A 49 -9.80 -8.02 5.37
CA ASP A 49 -10.17 -7.70 6.74
C ASP A 49 -9.02 -8.07 7.68
N MET A 50 -9.11 -7.64 8.94
CA MET A 50 -8.06 -7.88 9.93
C MET A 50 -7.70 -9.36 10.10
N ARG A 51 -8.63 -10.27 9.90
CA ARG A 51 -8.36 -11.71 9.99
C ARG A 51 -7.54 -12.22 8.82
N ARG A 52 -7.84 -11.74 7.61
CA ARG A 52 -7.07 -12.09 6.42
C ARG A 52 -5.66 -11.48 6.49
N ILE A 53 -5.56 -10.21 6.88
CA ILE A 53 -4.29 -9.51 7.09
C ILE A 53 -3.42 -10.26 8.10
N ALA A 54 -3.96 -10.58 9.27
CA ALA A 54 -3.22 -11.30 10.30
C ALA A 54 -2.80 -12.72 9.90
N ALA A 55 -3.52 -13.35 8.96
CA ALA A 55 -3.22 -14.71 8.50
C ALA A 55 -2.15 -14.77 7.41
N THR A 56 -1.97 -13.71 6.61
CA THR A 56 -1.19 -13.75 5.37
C THR A 56 -0.13 -12.66 5.27
N SER A 57 -0.12 -11.68 6.17
CA SER A 57 0.75 -10.52 6.07
C SER A 57 1.68 -10.39 7.24
N PHE A 58 2.74 -9.63 7.02
CA PHE A 58 3.51 -9.03 8.08
C PHE A 58 2.80 -7.75 8.54
N TYR A 59 2.93 -7.45 9.81
CA TYR A 59 2.54 -6.16 10.35
C TYR A 59 3.59 -5.72 11.35
N THR A 60 3.87 -4.43 11.36
CA THR A 60 4.74 -3.85 12.35
C THR A 60 3.92 -3.33 13.50
N LEU A 61 4.54 -3.41 14.63
CA LEU A 61 4.02 -2.92 15.87
C LEU A 61 4.41 -1.48 16.07
N ASP A 62 3.67 -0.83 16.94
CA ASP A 62 4.14 0.33 17.66
C ASP A 62 5.61 0.14 18.10
N ARG A 63 6.45 1.13 17.84
CA ARG A 63 7.88 1.07 18.20
C ARG A 63 8.13 0.83 19.67
N GLY A 64 7.19 1.22 20.56
CA GLY A 64 7.23 0.92 21.98
C GLY A 64 6.90 -0.52 22.32
N ALA A 65 6.27 -1.25 21.43
CA ALA A 65 5.76 -2.60 21.66
C ALA A 65 6.33 -3.63 20.68
N ARG A 66 7.59 -3.49 20.30
CA ARG A 66 8.28 -4.39 19.36
C ARG A 66 7.98 -5.85 19.66
N ASN A 67 7.63 -6.60 18.62
CA ASN A 67 7.25 -8.00 18.68
C ASN A 67 5.90 -8.29 19.39
N ARG A 68 5.04 -7.30 19.47
CA ARG A 68 3.70 -7.48 20.00
C ARG A 68 2.68 -7.05 18.96
N LEU A 69 1.82 -7.94 18.58
CA LEU A 69 0.62 -7.61 17.83
C LEU A 69 -0.19 -6.62 18.64
N THR A 70 -0.30 -5.44 18.12
CA THR A 70 -1.27 -4.49 18.59
C THR A 70 -2.40 -4.52 17.56
N MET A 71 -3.43 -5.20 17.90
CA MET A 71 -4.68 -5.05 17.20
C MET A 71 -5.28 -3.79 17.78
N HIS A 72 -5.24 -2.74 16.98
CA HIS A 72 -5.62 -1.43 17.48
C HIS A 72 -7.05 -1.44 17.97
N GLY A 73 -7.21 -0.66 18.97
CA GLY A 73 -8.46 -0.33 19.55
C GLY A 73 -8.97 -1.39 20.49
N GLU A 74 -9.10 -2.62 20.09
CA GLU A 74 -9.82 -3.49 20.96
C GLU A 74 -9.67 -4.96 20.64
N GLU A 75 -9.27 -5.69 21.62
CA GLU A 75 -9.28 -7.15 21.57
C GLU A 75 -10.65 -7.65 21.16
N GLY A 76 -10.75 -8.22 19.97
CA GLY A 76 -11.95 -8.91 19.49
C GLY A 76 -12.79 -8.18 18.44
N HIS A 77 -12.50 -6.94 18.13
CA HIS A 77 -13.23 -6.16 17.12
C HIS A 77 -12.59 -6.15 15.72
N LEU A 78 -11.94 -7.22 15.37
CA LEU A 78 -11.15 -7.35 14.15
C LEU A 78 -11.91 -7.12 12.85
N SER A 79 -13.21 -7.33 12.82
CA SER A 79 -14.03 -7.19 11.63
C SER A 79 -14.62 -5.80 11.46
N ASP A 80 -14.62 -5.02 12.54
CA ASP A 80 -15.25 -3.69 12.56
C ASP A 80 -14.20 -2.58 12.57
N ASP A 81 -12.96 -2.91 12.79
CA ASP A 81 -11.81 -2.02 12.87
C ASP A 81 -11.39 -1.57 11.49
N LEU A 82 -10.79 -2.44 10.72
CA LEU A 82 -10.33 -2.18 9.38
C LEU A 82 -10.76 -3.26 8.41
N SER A 83 -11.31 -2.87 7.28
CA SER A 83 -11.39 -3.71 6.10
C SER A 83 -11.24 -2.90 4.83
N ALA A 84 -10.51 -3.42 3.86
CA ALA A 84 -10.20 -2.71 2.64
C ALA A 84 -10.29 -3.60 1.40
N ARG A 85 -10.49 -2.94 0.26
CA ARG A 85 -10.35 -3.53 -1.05
C ARG A 85 -9.46 -2.63 -1.87
N TYR A 86 -8.38 -3.19 -2.42
CA TYR A 86 -7.41 -2.45 -3.20
C TYR A 86 -7.59 -2.75 -4.69
N TYR A 87 -7.37 -1.75 -5.51
CA TYR A 87 -7.48 -1.80 -6.96
C TYR A 87 -6.20 -1.31 -7.60
N LEU A 88 -5.74 -2.00 -8.65
CA LEU A 88 -4.56 -1.65 -9.41
C LEU A 88 -4.83 -1.80 -10.89
N ALA A 89 -4.36 -0.83 -11.66
CA ALA A 89 -4.35 -0.87 -13.10
C ALA A 89 -3.18 -0.02 -13.64
N TRP A 90 -2.93 -0.08 -14.91
CA TRP A 90 -1.90 0.70 -15.56
C TRP A 90 -2.30 1.10 -16.99
N ASP A 91 -1.63 2.12 -17.52
CA ASP A 91 -1.61 2.46 -18.93
C ASP A 91 -0.15 2.73 -19.38
N ASP A 92 0.05 3.20 -20.60
CA ASP A 92 1.39 3.46 -21.16
C ASP A 92 2.19 4.53 -20.37
N GLN A 93 1.55 5.28 -19.48
CA GLN A 93 2.15 6.42 -18.78
C GLN A 93 2.03 6.35 -17.26
N ASN A 94 0.99 5.69 -16.74
CA ASN A 94 0.62 5.80 -15.33
C ASN A 94 0.31 4.45 -14.69
N PHE A 95 0.56 4.38 -13.38
CA PHE A 95 -0.12 3.45 -12.49
C PHE A 95 -1.34 4.12 -11.86
N TYR A 96 -2.41 3.34 -11.70
CA TYR A 96 -3.67 3.73 -11.06
C TYR A 96 -3.87 2.90 -9.81
N PHE A 97 -4.11 3.59 -8.72
CA PHE A 97 -4.32 3.02 -7.40
C PHE A 97 -5.71 3.38 -6.90
N GLY A 98 -6.42 2.41 -6.37
CA GLY A 98 -7.71 2.64 -5.74
C GLY A 98 -7.84 1.86 -4.45
N ALA A 99 -8.60 2.40 -3.51
CA ALA A 99 -8.99 1.68 -2.31
C ALA A 99 -10.40 2.07 -1.88
N GLU A 100 -11.19 1.06 -1.49
CA GLU A 100 -12.43 1.21 -0.73
C GLU A 100 -12.16 0.73 0.68
N VAL A 101 -12.21 1.61 1.67
CA VAL A 101 -11.84 1.32 3.05
C VAL A 101 -13.03 1.52 3.99
N ARG A 102 -13.23 0.54 4.85
CA ARG A 102 -14.11 0.61 6.02
C ARG A 102 -13.24 0.73 7.25
N ASP A 103 -13.48 1.77 8.00
CA ASP A 103 -12.72 2.12 9.17
C ASP A 103 -13.65 2.73 10.23
N ASN A 104 -13.37 2.48 11.51
CA ASN A 104 -14.18 2.96 12.60
C ASN A 104 -13.74 4.34 13.12
N VAL A 105 -12.48 4.72 12.90
CA VAL A 105 -11.86 5.97 13.37
C VAL A 105 -11.28 6.74 12.19
N ASN A 106 -11.19 8.03 12.28
CA ASN A 106 -10.57 8.90 11.28
C ASN A 106 -9.35 9.58 11.92
N ASP A 107 -8.18 9.07 11.63
CA ASP A 107 -6.91 9.56 12.15
C ASP A 107 -6.07 10.23 11.05
N ILE A 108 -6.49 11.41 10.62
CA ILE A 108 -5.78 12.20 9.60
C ILE A 108 -4.96 13.36 10.18
N GLU A 109 -5.06 13.63 11.47
CA GLU A 109 -4.30 14.66 12.14
C GLU A 109 -2.98 14.11 12.68
N ASP A 110 -1.96 14.96 12.78
CA ASP A 110 -0.69 14.57 13.39
C ASP A 110 -0.83 14.50 14.91
N PRO A 111 -0.85 13.32 15.53
CA PRO A 111 -1.02 13.18 16.98
C PRO A 111 0.22 13.58 17.76
N VAL A 112 1.37 13.72 17.09
CA VAL A 112 2.68 13.95 17.72
C VAL A 112 3.33 15.18 17.15
N THR A 113 3.86 16.06 18.00
CA THR A 113 4.65 17.20 17.55
C THR A 113 6.05 16.76 17.08
N LYS A 114 6.66 17.58 16.22
CA LYS A 114 8.01 17.36 15.65
C LYS A 114 9.09 17.06 16.72
N GLU A 115 8.88 17.52 17.94
CA GLU A 115 9.89 17.50 19.01
C GLU A 115 9.80 16.26 19.90
N GLU A 116 8.68 15.53 19.84
CA GLU A 116 8.34 14.49 20.84
C GLU A 116 8.71 13.08 20.40
N PHE A 117 8.99 12.85 19.12
CA PHE A 117 9.22 11.51 18.64
C PHE A 117 10.71 11.16 18.55
N ASP A 118 11.22 10.44 19.54
CA ASP A 118 12.55 9.80 19.56
C ASP A 118 13.72 10.74 19.23
N GLY A 119 13.55 12.07 19.49
CA GLY A 119 14.56 13.07 19.20
C GLY A 119 14.91 13.24 17.73
N ARG A 120 14.12 12.67 16.84
CA ARG A 120 14.30 12.81 15.38
C ARG A 120 13.41 13.93 14.86
N VAL A 121 13.95 14.66 13.90
CA VAL A 121 13.12 15.54 13.08
C VAL A 121 12.24 14.65 12.22
N LEU A 122 10.96 14.60 12.53
CA LEU A 122 9.99 13.92 11.69
C LEU A 122 9.75 14.77 10.44
N TYR A 123 9.79 14.13 9.28
CA TYR A 123 9.40 14.75 8.03
C TYR A 123 7.91 15.10 8.08
N ASP A 124 7.50 16.08 7.31
CA ASP A 124 6.11 16.54 7.30
C ASP A 124 5.12 15.49 6.75
N SER A 125 5.62 14.42 6.14
CA SER A 125 4.79 13.32 5.65
C SER A 125 4.02 12.64 6.78
N ARG A 126 4.71 12.18 7.77
CA ARG A 126 4.17 11.41 8.92
C ARG A 126 2.98 10.52 8.60
N TRP A 127 2.92 10.05 7.35
CA TRP A 127 1.85 9.18 6.88
C TRP A 127 1.66 7.97 7.79
N TYR A 128 2.72 7.49 8.41
CA TYR A 128 2.74 6.34 9.32
C TYR A 128 2.16 6.62 10.71
N PHE A 129 1.61 7.81 10.94
CA PHE A 129 0.82 8.18 12.12
C PHE A 129 -0.63 8.51 11.76
N LYS A 130 -1.04 8.29 10.53
CA LYS A 130 -2.35 8.63 9.99
C LYS A 130 -2.93 7.45 9.25
N ASP A 131 -4.22 7.48 9.02
CA ASP A 131 -4.84 6.62 8.04
C ASP A 131 -4.24 6.93 6.69
N ALA A 132 -3.49 5.98 6.16
CA ALA A 132 -2.83 6.14 4.89
C ALA A 132 -2.63 4.79 4.20
N ILE A 133 -2.57 4.83 2.88
CA ILE A 133 -2.23 3.67 2.07
C ILE A 133 -0.99 3.98 1.25
N CYS A 134 -0.01 3.07 1.34
CA CYS A 134 1.21 3.16 0.59
C CYS A 134 1.34 1.96 -0.35
N TRP A 135 1.49 2.23 -1.64
CA TRP A 135 1.86 1.24 -2.63
C TRP A 135 3.36 1.23 -2.81
N PHE A 136 4.00 0.17 -2.32
CA PHE A 136 5.42 -0.07 -2.47
C PHE A 136 5.62 -0.87 -3.74
N MET A 137 6.45 -0.35 -4.63
CA MET A 137 6.67 -0.92 -5.96
C MET A 137 8.14 -0.91 -6.31
N GLU A 138 8.62 -1.99 -6.85
CA GLU A 138 9.96 -2.11 -7.40
C GLU A 138 9.87 -2.25 -8.92
N GLY A 139 10.58 -1.41 -9.64
CA GLY A 139 10.60 -1.48 -11.11
C GLY A 139 11.86 -0.89 -11.74
N PRO A 140 12.62 -1.68 -12.50
CA PRO A 140 12.41 -3.10 -12.80
C PRO A 140 12.64 -4.00 -11.58
N ARG A 141 11.91 -5.12 -11.51
CA ARG A 141 11.99 -6.03 -10.38
C ARG A 141 13.34 -6.74 -10.32
N ASP A 142 14.09 -6.59 -9.22
CA ASP A 142 15.30 -7.34 -8.97
C ASP A 142 15.21 -8.21 -7.69
N ALA A 143 14.24 -7.95 -6.85
CA ALA A 143 13.96 -8.67 -5.60
C ALA A 143 15.23 -8.86 -4.75
N ALA A 144 16.04 -7.82 -4.68
CA ALA A 144 17.23 -7.79 -3.86
C ALA A 144 16.84 -7.65 -2.39
N SER A 145 17.33 -8.51 -1.52
CA SER A 145 17.01 -8.42 -0.09
C SER A 145 17.74 -7.22 0.54
N GLU A 146 17.19 -6.05 0.33
CA GLU A 146 17.68 -4.80 0.91
C GLU A 146 16.51 -3.89 1.31
N TRP A 147 16.76 -2.98 2.22
CA TRP A 147 15.77 -2.02 2.64
C TRP A 147 15.80 -0.79 1.73
N PHE A 148 14.89 -0.69 0.79
CA PHE A 148 14.78 0.37 -0.19
C PHE A 148 16.06 0.57 -1.03
N GLY A 149 16.21 -0.27 -2.02
CA GLY A 149 17.24 -0.21 -3.03
C GLY A 149 16.92 0.70 -4.20
N GLN A 150 17.77 0.66 -5.18
CA GLN A 150 17.57 1.35 -6.45
C GLN A 150 16.40 0.71 -7.21
N GLY A 151 15.42 1.49 -7.60
CA GLY A 151 14.21 1.01 -8.27
C GLY A 151 13.00 0.86 -7.35
N ASP A 152 13.23 0.86 -6.04
CA ASP A 152 12.15 0.83 -5.06
C ASP A 152 11.48 2.19 -4.92
N ASN A 153 10.17 2.16 -4.87
CA ASN A 153 9.31 3.32 -4.71
C ASN A 153 8.19 3.00 -3.72
N ALA A 154 7.80 3.95 -2.90
CA ALA A 154 6.57 3.89 -2.12
C ALA A 154 5.77 5.18 -2.34
N PHE A 155 4.55 5.03 -2.83
CA PHE A 155 3.62 6.11 -3.05
C PHE A 155 2.58 6.07 -1.95
N CYS A 156 2.67 7.02 -1.00
CA CYS A 156 1.87 7.04 0.21
C CYS A 156 0.86 8.17 0.17
N PHE A 157 -0.41 7.83 0.35
CA PHE A 157 -1.51 8.78 0.34
C PHE A 157 -2.24 8.74 1.69
N THR A 158 -2.31 9.87 2.36
CA THR A 158 -3.10 10.02 3.58
C THR A 158 -4.58 10.06 3.23
N ALA A 159 -5.42 9.45 4.06
CA ALA A 159 -6.88 9.46 3.93
C ALA A 159 -7.46 10.85 4.26
N SER A 160 -7.02 11.87 3.55
CA SER A 160 -7.41 13.26 3.72
C SER A 160 -7.94 13.85 2.41
N PRO A 161 -9.11 14.52 2.42
CA PRO A 161 -9.62 15.19 1.24
C PRO A 161 -8.81 16.42 0.84
N GLU A 162 -7.90 16.89 1.70
CA GLU A 162 -7.05 18.04 1.41
C GLU A 162 -5.93 17.66 0.46
N GLN A 163 -5.95 18.21 -0.74
CA GLN A 163 -4.92 17.98 -1.77
C GLN A 163 -3.71 18.89 -1.55
N ILE A 164 -2.97 18.65 -0.47
CA ILE A 164 -1.72 19.36 -0.17
C ILE A 164 -0.54 18.39 -0.25
N ALA A 165 0.63 18.91 -0.58
CA ALA A 165 1.81 18.08 -0.86
C ALA A 165 2.16 17.07 0.25
N LYS A 166 1.90 17.39 1.51
CA LYS A 166 2.16 16.46 2.63
C LYS A 166 1.22 15.24 2.68
N ASN A 167 0.17 15.20 1.89
CA ASN A 167 -0.80 14.10 1.85
C ASN A 167 -0.56 13.14 0.68
N ALA A 168 0.38 13.46 -0.23
CA ALA A 168 0.86 12.57 -1.29
C ALA A 168 2.39 12.50 -1.21
N TRP A 169 2.90 11.43 -0.65
CA TRP A 169 4.30 11.29 -0.28
C TRP A 169 5.00 10.19 -1.06
N TRP A 170 6.26 10.41 -1.37
CA TRP A 170 7.08 9.50 -2.13
C TRP A 170 8.35 9.14 -1.36
N ARG A 171 8.55 7.86 -1.15
CA ARG A 171 9.82 7.30 -0.74
C ARG A 171 10.41 6.56 -1.92
N HIS A 172 11.66 6.80 -2.24
CA HIS A 172 12.33 6.11 -3.33
C HIS A 172 13.79 5.81 -3.00
N GLY A 173 14.31 4.75 -3.61
CA GLY A 173 15.72 4.39 -3.51
C GLY A 173 16.62 5.48 -4.09
N ALA A 174 17.80 5.60 -3.53
CA ALA A 174 18.78 6.56 -4.00
C ALA A 174 20.20 6.00 -3.94
N PRO A 175 21.06 6.33 -4.92
CA PRO A 175 22.44 5.92 -4.88
C PRO A 175 23.14 6.40 -3.61
N LYS A 176 23.78 5.49 -2.88
CA LYS A 176 24.53 5.78 -1.64
C LYS A 176 23.71 6.21 -0.42
N GLN A 177 22.40 6.18 -0.52
CA GLN A 177 21.48 6.39 0.58
C GLN A 177 20.49 5.23 0.57
N HIS A 178 19.89 4.92 1.72
CA HIS A 178 18.85 3.89 1.73
C HIS A 178 17.65 4.36 0.91
N TYR A 179 17.17 5.57 1.19
CA TYR A 179 16.06 6.18 0.47
C TYR A 179 16.05 7.70 0.62
N ILE A 180 15.25 8.34 -0.20
CA ILE A 180 14.83 9.74 -0.07
C ILE A 180 13.32 9.73 0.21
N GLU A 181 12.86 10.63 1.06
CA GLU A 181 11.43 10.88 1.28
C GLU A 181 11.10 12.33 0.95
N GLU A 182 10.12 12.51 0.08
CA GLU A 182 9.66 13.83 -0.36
C GLU A 182 8.21 13.78 -0.84
N PRO A 183 7.51 14.92 -0.98
CA PRO A 183 6.22 14.94 -1.65
C PRO A 183 6.35 14.42 -3.08
N ILE A 184 5.35 13.69 -3.57
CA ILE A 184 5.31 13.31 -4.99
C ILE A 184 5.24 14.63 -5.79
N PRO A 185 6.06 14.82 -6.85
CA PRO A 185 5.99 16.00 -7.69
C PRO A 185 4.56 16.23 -8.21
N ALA A 186 4.03 17.43 -8.03
CA ALA A 186 2.61 17.72 -8.28
C ALA A 186 2.18 17.44 -9.73
N GLU A 187 3.11 17.59 -10.69
CA GLU A 187 2.86 17.25 -12.10
C GLU A 187 2.84 15.74 -12.38
N SER A 188 3.28 14.93 -11.43
CA SER A 188 3.41 13.47 -11.57
C SER A 188 2.33 12.69 -10.86
N VAL A 189 1.44 13.37 -10.16
CA VAL A 189 0.41 12.73 -9.34
C VAL A 189 -0.91 13.48 -9.41
N ASP A 190 -1.99 12.71 -9.52
CA ASP A 190 -3.33 13.17 -9.15
C ASP A 190 -3.88 12.19 -8.12
N TRP A 191 -4.59 12.71 -7.10
CA TRP A 191 -5.29 11.85 -6.15
C TRP A 191 -6.55 12.54 -5.64
N SER A 192 -7.48 11.74 -5.18
CA SER A 192 -8.71 12.21 -4.55
C SER A 192 -9.10 11.27 -3.43
N VAL A 193 -9.66 11.81 -2.35
CA VAL A 193 -10.20 11.05 -1.24
C VAL A 193 -11.62 11.49 -0.96
N THR A 194 -12.55 10.54 -1.01
CA THR A 194 -13.95 10.74 -0.64
C THR A 194 -14.19 10.14 0.74
N MET A 195 -14.44 10.99 1.73
CA MET A 195 -14.73 10.58 3.11
C MET A 195 -16.18 10.16 3.28
N ASN A 196 -16.42 9.16 4.13
CA ASN A 196 -17.74 8.64 4.48
C ASN A 196 -18.64 8.35 3.25
N PRO A 197 -18.11 7.68 2.22
CA PRO A 197 -18.81 7.52 0.93
C PRO A 197 -20.12 6.73 1.05
N TRP A 198 -20.27 5.95 2.11
CA TRP A 198 -21.46 5.12 2.34
C TRP A 198 -22.33 5.63 3.49
N GLY A 199 -21.97 6.72 4.16
CA GLY A 199 -22.74 7.30 5.24
C GLY A 199 -22.80 6.44 6.51
N GLN A 200 -21.82 5.58 6.75
CA GLN A 200 -21.80 4.64 7.87
C GLN A 200 -20.81 5.01 8.96
N SER A 201 -19.58 5.33 8.60
CA SER A 201 -18.55 5.80 9.52
C SER A 201 -17.81 7.01 8.97
N ALA A 202 -17.36 7.89 9.86
CA ALA A 202 -16.50 9.01 9.50
C ALA A 202 -15.10 8.55 9.07
N GLY A 203 -14.65 7.39 9.54
CA GLY A 203 -13.40 6.76 9.15
C GLY A 203 -13.44 6.12 7.76
N ASP A 204 -14.62 5.76 7.24
CA ASP A 204 -14.76 5.18 5.90
C ASP A 204 -14.24 6.13 4.82
N PHE A 205 -13.49 5.61 3.86
CA PHE A 205 -13.04 6.41 2.72
C PHE A 205 -12.88 5.64 1.41
N ILE A 206 -12.92 6.36 0.31
CA ILE A 206 -12.43 5.91 -0.99
C ILE A 206 -11.22 6.75 -1.33
N LEU A 207 -10.13 6.10 -1.70
CA LEU A 207 -8.93 6.73 -2.23
C LEU A 207 -8.76 6.35 -3.69
N GLU A 208 -8.46 7.31 -4.51
CA GLU A 208 -8.13 7.15 -5.90
C GLU A 208 -6.89 7.96 -6.24
N ALA A 209 -5.93 7.35 -6.94
CA ALA A 209 -4.70 8.03 -7.32
C ALA A 209 -4.17 7.56 -8.66
N ARG A 210 -3.46 8.47 -9.32
CA ARG A 210 -2.69 8.22 -10.53
C ARG A 210 -1.26 8.73 -10.33
N VAL A 211 -0.26 7.91 -10.67
CA VAL A 211 1.15 8.27 -10.59
C VAL A 211 1.81 8.07 -11.94
N ALA A 212 2.48 9.12 -12.44
CA ALA A 212 3.21 9.09 -13.70
C ALA A 212 4.52 8.28 -13.56
N MET A 213 4.63 7.17 -14.31
CA MET A 213 5.75 6.25 -14.19
C MET A 213 7.09 6.84 -14.62
N ALA A 214 7.13 7.59 -15.72
CA ALA A 214 8.38 8.16 -16.22
C ALA A 214 8.99 9.18 -15.26
N ALA A 215 8.17 9.93 -14.52
CA ALA A 215 8.64 10.93 -13.59
C ALA A 215 9.12 10.33 -12.24
N THR A 216 8.68 9.13 -11.92
CA THR A 216 8.98 8.46 -10.65
C THR A 216 9.97 7.31 -10.84
N PHE A 217 9.62 6.26 -11.56
CA PHE A 217 10.49 5.08 -11.71
C PHE A 217 11.78 5.37 -12.46
N ALA A 218 11.75 6.19 -13.53
CA ALA A 218 12.98 6.57 -14.22
C ALA A 218 13.90 7.47 -13.37
N HIS A 219 13.35 8.16 -12.37
CA HIS A 219 14.14 8.93 -11.41
C HIS A 219 14.81 8.02 -10.37
N SER A 220 14.08 7.02 -9.88
CA SER A 220 14.60 6.08 -8.88
C SER A 220 15.58 5.06 -9.49
N ASP A 221 15.40 4.69 -10.76
CA ASP A 221 16.30 3.77 -11.46
C ASP A 221 16.53 4.16 -12.93
N PRO A 222 17.75 4.53 -13.33
CA PRO A 222 18.05 4.85 -14.73
C PRO A 222 17.97 3.64 -15.68
N ARG A 223 17.83 2.41 -15.18
CA ARG A 223 17.59 1.20 -16.01
C ARG A 223 16.12 1.08 -16.42
N TRP A 224 15.23 1.81 -15.76
CA TRP A 224 13.80 1.75 -16.05
C TRP A 224 13.51 2.07 -17.52
N GLN A 225 12.58 1.36 -18.09
CA GLN A 225 12.08 1.57 -19.44
C GLN A 225 10.54 1.67 -19.38
N PRO A 226 9.89 2.34 -20.36
CA PRO A 226 8.43 2.33 -20.45
C PRO A 226 7.89 0.90 -20.42
N PRO A 227 6.89 0.63 -19.59
CA PRO A 227 6.42 -0.71 -19.33
C PRO A 227 5.73 -1.33 -20.54
N GLN A 228 5.77 -2.65 -20.59
CA GLN A 228 5.12 -3.47 -21.61
C GLN A 228 4.32 -4.59 -20.96
N VAL A 229 3.37 -5.13 -21.70
CA VAL A 229 2.66 -6.34 -21.26
C VAL A 229 3.65 -7.48 -21.06
N GLY A 230 3.60 -8.08 -19.89
CA GLY A 230 4.51 -9.14 -19.45
C GLY A 230 5.63 -8.66 -18.55
N ASP A 231 5.84 -7.36 -18.40
CA ASP A 231 6.82 -6.84 -17.45
C ASP A 231 6.42 -7.12 -16.01
N GLU A 232 7.44 -7.30 -15.17
CA GLU A 232 7.31 -7.68 -13.77
C GLU A 232 7.78 -6.54 -12.87
N TYR A 233 6.98 -6.27 -11.85
CA TYR A 233 7.26 -5.33 -10.77
C TYR A 233 7.13 -6.05 -9.42
N GLY A 234 7.83 -5.56 -8.41
CA GLY A 234 7.51 -5.87 -7.02
C GLY A 234 6.30 -5.07 -6.56
N LEU A 235 5.47 -5.63 -5.68
CA LEU A 235 4.33 -4.93 -5.09
C LEU A 235 4.16 -5.32 -3.63
N GLU A 236 4.11 -4.32 -2.77
CA GLU A 236 3.60 -4.42 -1.40
C GLU A 236 2.58 -3.31 -1.17
N ILE A 237 1.58 -3.56 -0.37
CA ILE A 237 0.64 -2.54 0.11
C ILE A 237 0.79 -2.44 1.62
N VAL A 238 1.15 -1.26 2.09
CA VAL A 238 1.20 -0.94 3.51
C VAL A 238 0.01 -0.03 3.83
N HIS A 239 -0.90 -0.53 4.64
CA HIS A 239 -2.01 0.26 5.16
C HIS A 239 -1.68 0.66 6.60
N THR A 240 -1.79 1.92 6.92
CA THR A 240 -1.60 2.43 8.28
C THR A 240 -2.94 2.85 8.87
N ASP A 241 -3.20 2.35 10.06
CA ASP A 241 -4.42 2.54 10.81
C ASP A 241 -4.02 2.68 12.31
N PRO A 242 -3.74 3.90 12.77
CA PRO A 242 -3.19 4.15 14.10
C PRO A 242 -4.20 4.15 15.24
N ASP A 243 -5.49 4.27 15.00
CA ASP A 243 -6.57 4.29 15.99
C ASP A 243 -6.31 5.17 17.23
N GLY A 244 -5.94 6.42 17.00
CA GLY A 244 -5.55 7.35 18.06
C GLY A 244 -4.19 7.03 18.69
N GLY A 245 -3.47 6.05 18.15
CA GLY A 245 -2.11 5.70 18.58
C GLY A 245 -1.06 6.66 18.05
N ALA A 246 0.06 6.76 18.74
CA ALA A 246 1.16 7.62 18.29
C ALA A 246 1.93 7.02 17.11
N TYR A 247 2.00 5.72 17.00
CA TYR A 247 2.68 4.99 15.93
C TYR A 247 2.30 3.51 16.02
N GLY A 248 1.64 3.02 15.03
CA GLY A 248 1.23 1.61 15.05
C GLY A 248 0.30 1.29 13.88
N GLY A 249 -0.25 0.07 13.88
CA GLY A 249 -1.21 -0.32 12.88
C GLY A 249 -0.69 -0.31 11.45
N HIS A 250 0.56 -0.72 11.23
CA HIS A 250 1.08 -0.92 9.88
C HIS A 250 0.75 -2.33 9.42
N PHE A 251 -0.18 -2.44 8.51
CA PHE A 251 -0.61 -3.70 7.93
C PHE A 251 0.01 -3.87 6.56
N MET A 252 0.79 -4.92 6.40
CA MET A 252 1.49 -5.27 5.17
C MET A 252 0.76 -6.45 4.52
N ILE A 253 0.40 -6.30 3.26
CA ILE A 253 -0.58 -7.19 2.62
C ILE A 253 0.08 -8.41 1.97
N TYR A 254 1.18 -8.22 1.27
CA TYR A 254 1.82 -9.30 0.49
C TYR A 254 3.13 -9.80 1.08
N GLY A 255 3.84 -8.99 1.84
CA GLY A 255 5.14 -9.32 2.37
C GLY A 255 5.59 -8.39 3.49
N ASN A 256 6.84 -8.05 3.50
CA ASN A 256 7.44 -7.09 4.43
C ASN A 256 7.84 -5.83 3.67
N GLY A 257 7.27 -4.69 3.97
CA GLY A 257 7.59 -3.42 3.31
C GLY A 257 9.06 -3.01 3.38
N ASP A 258 9.82 -3.55 4.33
CA ASP A 258 11.25 -3.29 4.48
C ASP A 258 12.16 -4.34 3.77
N ASP A 259 11.57 -5.27 3.00
CA ASP A 259 12.32 -6.33 2.30
C ASP A 259 11.60 -6.69 0.99
N ASP A 260 12.03 -6.08 -0.11
CA ASP A 260 11.45 -6.22 -1.44
C ASP A 260 11.49 -7.65 -2.00
N ASN A 261 12.44 -8.47 -1.52
CA ASN A 261 12.47 -9.90 -1.83
C ASN A 261 11.20 -10.65 -1.38
N THR A 262 10.46 -10.08 -0.44
CA THR A 262 9.20 -10.64 0.07
C THR A 262 7.96 -10.10 -0.63
N TRP A 263 8.10 -9.06 -1.46
CA TRP A 263 6.95 -8.42 -2.11
C TRP A 263 6.30 -9.32 -3.15
N GLY A 264 5.01 -9.15 -3.34
CA GLY A 264 4.25 -9.86 -4.36
C GLY A 264 4.81 -9.58 -5.77
N ARG A 265 4.70 -10.57 -6.65
CA ARG A 265 5.10 -10.45 -8.04
C ARG A 265 3.96 -9.88 -8.88
N MET A 266 4.05 -8.62 -9.23
CA MET A 266 3.10 -7.94 -10.09
C MET A 266 3.48 -8.15 -11.56
N ILE A 267 2.52 -8.60 -12.36
CA ILE A 267 2.69 -8.83 -13.80
C ILE A 267 1.74 -7.89 -14.54
N LEU A 268 2.28 -7.04 -15.40
CA LEU A 268 1.50 -6.16 -16.25
C LEU A 268 0.82 -6.97 -17.36
N THR A 269 -0.50 -6.89 -17.44
CA THR A 269 -1.27 -7.63 -18.45
C THR A 269 -1.97 -6.69 -19.43
N GLY A 270 -2.38 -7.22 -20.57
CA GLY A 270 -3.21 -6.49 -21.51
C GLY A 270 -4.59 -6.15 -20.93
N PRO A 271 -5.45 -5.48 -21.71
CA PRO A 271 -6.79 -5.11 -21.27
C PRO A 271 -7.59 -6.30 -20.77
N SER A 272 -8.30 -6.12 -19.67
CA SER A 272 -9.23 -7.13 -19.14
C SER A 272 -10.67 -6.84 -19.60
N GLU A 273 -11.48 -7.88 -19.66
CA GLU A 273 -12.93 -7.74 -19.73
C GLU A 273 -13.49 -7.37 -18.35
N PRO A 274 -14.56 -6.57 -18.27
CA PRO A 274 -15.14 -6.17 -16.98
C PRO A 274 -15.52 -7.38 -16.14
N ILE A 275 -15.13 -7.35 -14.87
CA ILE A 275 -15.51 -8.37 -13.89
C ILE A 275 -17.03 -8.30 -13.72
N GLY A 276 -17.78 -9.25 -14.24
CA GLY A 276 -19.23 -9.34 -14.04
C GLY A 276 -20.10 -9.40 -15.30
N ARG A 277 -19.58 -9.17 -16.48
CA ARG A 277 -20.30 -9.53 -17.70
C ARG A 277 -20.19 -11.03 -17.98
N LYS A 278 -21.04 -11.82 -17.31
CA LYS A 278 -21.31 -13.17 -17.85
C LYS A 278 -21.88 -12.97 -19.25
N SER A 279 -21.14 -13.43 -20.27
CA SER A 279 -21.66 -13.56 -21.63
C SER A 279 -23.02 -14.26 -21.57
N LYS A 280 -24.05 -13.57 -22.02
CA LYS A 280 -25.39 -14.14 -22.17
C LYS A 280 -25.41 -15.13 -23.32
#